data_12c4adea5bc030c32cd3fe7a462f15b8
#
_entry.id   12c4adea5bc030c32cd3fe7a462f15b8
#
_cell.length_a   1.000
_cell.length_b   1.000
_cell.length_c   1.000
_cell.angle_alpha   90.00
_cell.angle_beta   90.00
_cell.angle_gamma   90.00
#
_symmetry.space_group_name_H-M   'P 1'
#
loop_
_entity.id
_entity.type
_entity.pdbx_description
1 polymer ?
#
loop_
_entity_poly.entity_id
_entity_poly.type
_entity_poly.pdbx_seq_one_letter_code
_entity_poly.pdbx_strand_id
1 'polypeptide(L)'
;REEGVDLGPLASLEQKAEVEKAVAALLEAGARVYWRHPGREDGAFFPPTLLLAEDPWPGALHQVEPFGPVATFFPYGSREEAARLAALGGGSLVATLATSDPEEARFYLLALAPYVGRLHLLNARTAASSTGHGSPLPRLLHGGPGRAGGGEELGGLLSVRRHLGRVALQADPWLLSALTGEYAKGAEKPAEVHPFRKAYEDLEVGETLTTHRRTVTEADIALFSALSWDHFYAHTDEIAARESLFGKRVAHGYFVLSAAAGLFVDPAPGPVLANYGLEGLRFLEPVGAGDTLQVRLTVKRKRPRDEKTGVVEWAAEVVNQEGKPVATYTVLTLVARKGALAKGS
;
A
#
# COMPACT_ATOMS: atom_id res chain seq x y z
N ARG A 1 -15.57 33.92 -15.39
CA ARG A 1 -15.92 34.39 -14.04
C ARG A 1 -15.77 35.91 -14.07
N GLU A 2 -16.81 36.64 -13.67
CA GLU A 2 -16.68 38.07 -13.42
C GLU A 2 -15.80 38.29 -12.18
N GLU A 3 -14.93 39.28 -12.24
CA GLU A 3 -14.03 39.62 -11.15
C GLU A 3 -14.86 40.07 -9.92
N GLY A 4 -14.63 39.49 -8.74
CA GLY A 4 -15.34 39.84 -7.51
C GLY A 4 -16.65 39.05 -7.24
N VAL A 5 -16.93 38.01 -8.01
CA VAL A 5 -18.05 37.08 -7.73
C VAL A 5 -17.57 35.81 -7.05
N ASP A 6 -17.92 35.66 -5.77
CA ASP A 6 -17.58 34.47 -4.99
C ASP A 6 -18.55 33.30 -5.18
N LEU A 7 -19.85 33.60 -5.31
CA LEU A 7 -20.91 32.62 -5.49
C LEU A 7 -21.90 33.06 -6.61
N GLY A 8 -22.18 32.14 -7.54
CA GLY A 8 -23.19 32.30 -8.57
C GLY A 8 -24.60 31.89 -8.11
N PRO A 9 -25.61 31.97 -9.02
CA PRO A 9 -26.95 31.45 -8.74
C PRO A 9 -26.93 29.91 -8.62
N LEU A 10 -27.95 29.34 -8.02
CA LEU A 10 -28.26 27.92 -8.07
C LEU A 10 -28.57 27.49 -9.51
N ALA A 11 -28.50 26.20 -9.81
CA ALA A 11 -28.67 25.68 -11.16
C ALA A 11 -30.09 25.90 -11.73
N SER A 12 -31.11 26.00 -10.88
CA SER A 12 -32.49 26.20 -11.29
C SER A 12 -33.33 26.84 -10.19
N LEU A 13 -34.55 27.33 -10.59
CA LEU A 13 -35.59 27.77 -9.63
C LEU A 13 -36.11 26.60 -8.77
N GLU A 14 -36.16 25.42 -9.33
CA GLU A 14 -36.58 24.21 -8.62
C GLU A 14 -35.57 23.88 -7.48
N GLN A 15 -34.25 23.93 -7.77
CA GLN A 15 -33.25 23.76 -6.75
C GLN A 15 -33.35 24.81 -5.65
N LYS A 16 -33.67 26.09 -6.01
CA LYS A 16 -33.88 27.13 -5.02
C LYS A 16 -35.04 26.79 -4.08
N ALA A 17 -36.19 26.35 -4.64
CA ALA A 17 -37.34 25.94 -3.82
C ALA A 17 -37.02 24.78 -2.88
N GLU A 18 -36.23 23.79 -3.33
CA GLU A 18 -35.78 22.70 -2.46
C GLU A 18 -34.82 23.19 -1.35
N VAL A 19 -33.94 24.15 -1.60
CA VAL A 19 -33.09 24.77 -0.59
C VAL A 19 -33.92 25.54 0.43
N GLU A 20 -34.91 26.31 -0.01
CA GLU A 20 -35.83 27.05 0.86
C GLU A 20 -36.62 26.11 1.78
N LYS A 21 -37.14 25.00 1.23
CA LYS A 21 -37.81 23.95 1.97
C LYS A 21 -36.89 23.27 3.00
N ALA A 22 -35.66 22.96 2.60
CA ALA A 22 -34.65 22.38 3.49
C ALA A 22 -34.31 23.32 4.66
N VAL A 23 -34.14 24.62 4.39
CA VAL A 23 -33.89 25.63 5.43
C VAL A 23 -35.09 25.73 6.38
N ALA A 24 -36.32 25.75 5.88
CA ALA A 24 -37.52 25.77 6.70
C ALA A 24 -37.58 24.56 7.64
N ALA A 25 -37.30 23.36 7.15
CA ALA A 25 -37.24 22.14 7.97
C ALA A 25 -36.15 22.20 9.05
N LEU A 26 -34.98 22.76 8.76
CA LEU A 26 -33.93 22.97 9.75
C LEU A 26 -34.32 23.98 10.84
N LEU A 27 -35.05 25.05 10.48
CA LEU A 27 -35.58 26.03 11.42
C LEU A 27 -36.66 25.40 12.34
N GLU A 28 -37.55 24.58 11.76
CA GLU A 28 -38.56 23.83 12.52
C GLU A 28 -37.92 22.82 13.49
N ALA A 29 -36.76 22.25 13.11
CA ALA A 29 -35.98 21.34 13.94
C ALA A 29 -35.20 22.04 15.06
N GLY A 30 -35.28 23.36 15.19
CA GLY A 30 -34.67 24.14 16.27
C GLY A 30 -33.42 24.92 15.89
N ALA A 31 -33.01 24.94 14.63
CA ALA A 31 -31.98 25.86 14.19
C ALA A 31 -32.53 27.29 14.10
N ARG A 32 -31.65 28.27 14.18
CA ARG A 32 -32.00 29.68 13.93
C ARG A 32 -31.02 30.28 12.95
N VAL A 33 -31.43 31.32 12.21
CA VAL A 33 -30.54 32.06 11.33
C VAL A 33 -29.53 32.82 12.21
N TYR A 34 -28.25 32.45 12.06
CA TYR A 34 -27.14 33.14 12.71
C TYR A 34 -26.68 34.34 11.88
N TRP A 35 -26.55 34.11 10.56
CA TRP A 35 -26.16 35.15 9.62
C TRP A 35 -26.68 34.81 8.23
N ARG A 36 -27.10 35.83 7.47
CA ARG A 36 -27.50 35.73 6.08
C ARG A 36 -26.93 36.91 5.29
N HIS A 37 -26.30 36.63 4.17
CA HIS A 37 -25.73 37.66 3.35
C HIS A 37 -26.83 38.52 2.74
N PRO A 38 -26.71 39.90 2.74
CA PRO A 38 -27.69 40.80 2.12
C PRO A 38 -27.49 40.81 0.59
N GLY A 39 -27.68 39.68 -0.08
CA GLY A 39 -27.46 39.51 -1.51
C GLY A 39 -28.76 39.47 -2.32
N ARG A 40 -28.62 39.19 -3.61
CA ARG A 40 -29.75 39.01 -4.52
C ARG A 40 -30.57 37.78 -4.15
N GLU A 41 -31.90 37.93 -4.27
CA GLU A 41 -32.86 36.82 -4.06
C GLU A 41 -33.75 36.62 -5.30
N ASP A 42 -33.57 37.41 -6.35
CA ASP A 42 -34.28 37.28 -7.62
C ASP A 42 -33.77 36.08 -8.44
N GLY A 43 -34.63 35.48 -9.25
CA GLY A 43 -34.29 34.30 -10.03
C GLY A 43 -33.80 33.14 -9.15
N ALA A 44 -32.78 32.46 -9.60
CA ALA A 44 -32.18 31.32 -8.88
C ALA A 44 -31.09 31.71 -7.85
N PHE A 45 -30.95 33.00 -7.52
CA PHE A 45 -30.05 33.42 -6.47
C PHE A 45 -30.60 33.05 -5.08
N PHE A 46 -29.74 32.50 -4.25
CA PHE A 46 -30.00 32.22 -2.85
C PHE A 46 -28.84 32.77 -2.02
N PRO A 47 -29.08 33.67 -1.05
CA PRO A 47 -28.03 34.28 -0.28
C PRO A 47 -27.32 33.25 0.63
N PRO A 48 -25.99 33.28 0.73
CA PRO A 48 -25.26 32.47 1.72
C PRO A 48 -25.86 32.65 3.11
N THR A 49 -26.20 31.54 3.73
CA THR A 49 -26.92 31.51 5.01
C THR A 49 -26.22 30.59 6.01
N LEU A 50 -25.95 31.12 7.20
CA LEU A 50 -25.42 30.37 8.31
C LEU A 50 -26.51 30.17 9.36
N LEU A 51 -26.76 28.93 9.71
CA LEU A 51 -27.68 28.53 10.77
C LEU A 51 -26.89 28.14 12.02
N LEU A 52 -27.49 28.28 13.19
CA LEU A 52 -26.98 27.82 14.46
C LEU A 52 -28.03 26.96 15.15
N ALA A 53 -27.67 25.76 15.52
CA ALA A 53 -28.47 24.88 16.36
C ALA A 53 -27.81 24.79 17.74
N GLU A 54 -28.37 25.44 18.74
CA GLU A 54 -27.85 25.45 20.12
C GLU A 54 -28.02 24.10 20.80
N ASP A 55 -29.11 23.40 20.52
CA ASP A 55 -29.29 21.97 20.81
C ASP A 55 -28.94 21.18 19.54
N PRO A 56 -27.79 20.51 19.49
CA PRO A 56 -27.32 19.83 18.28
C PRO A 56 -27.90 18.41 18.08
N TRP A 57 -28.73 17.90 19.00
CA TRP A 57 -29.13 16.48 19.03
C TRP A 57 -30.38 16.10 18.22
N PRO A 58 -31.33 17.00 17.87
CA PRO A 58 -32.48 16.62 17.05
C PRO A 58 -32.08 15.98 15.73
N GLY A 59 -32.55 14.77 15.46
CA GLY A 59 -32.13 13.97 14.30
C GLY A 59 -32.40 14.65 12.95
N ALA A 60 -33.46 15.45 12.83
CA ALA A 60 -33.77 16.18 11.62
C ALA A 60 -32.65 17.15 11.19
N LEU A 61 -31.90 17.75 12.15
CA LEU A 61 -30.77 18.63 11.87
C LEU A 61 -29.62 17.93 11.15
N HIS A 62 -29.50 16.62 11.23
CA HIS A 62 -28.45 15.80 10.62
C HIS A 62 -28.91 15.03 9.38
N GLN A 63 -30.22 14.98 9.14
CA GLN A 63 -30.82 14.27 8.01
C GLN A 63 -31.15 15.16 6.83
N VAL A 64 -31.41 16.44 7.09
CA VAL A 64 -31.74 17.43 6.06
C VAL A 64 -30.46 18.03 5.51
N GLU A 65 -30.26 17.91 4.20
CA GLU A 65 -29.10 18.44 3.48
C GLU A 65 -29.54 19.48 2.44
N PRO A 66 -29.35 20.78 2.70
CA PRO A 66 -29.65 21.81 1.71
C PRO A 66 -28.57 21.83 0.63
N PHE A 67 -28.95 21.51 -0.62
CA PHE A 67 -28.07 21.60 -1.77
C PHE A 67 -27.91 23.04 -2.26
N GLY A 68 -27.34 23.89 -1.40
CA GLY A 68 -27.17 25.30 -1.64
C GLY A 68 -26.17 25.94 -0.69
N PRO A 69 -25.98 27.27 -0.73
CA PRO A 69 -25.00 27.98 0.10
C PRO A 69 -25.52 28.13 1.55
N VAL A 70 -25.76 27.02 2.22
CA VAL A 70 -26.25 26.94 3.60
C VAL A 70 -25.30 26.08 4.41
N ALA A 71 -24.96 26.53 5.62
CA ALA A 71 -24.21 25.74 6.58
C ALA A 71 -24.87 25.86 7.97
N THR A 72 -24.85 24.80 8.76
CA THR A 72 -25.35 24.79 10.13
C THR A 72 -24.20 24.59 11.13
N PHE A 73 -24.08 25.48 12.10
CA PHE A 73 -23.15 25.35 13.20
C PHE A 73 -23.75 24.54 14.35
N PHE A 74 -22.96 23.62 14.88
CA PHE A 74 -23.27 22.83 16.07
C PHE A 74 -22.19 23.10 17.11
N PRO A 75 -22.48 23.82 18.20
CA PRO A 75 -21.56 23.97 19.32
C PRO A 75 -21.36 22.61 20.00
N TYR A 76 -20.15 22.35 20.50
CA TYR A 76 -19.84 21.14 21.26
C TYR A 76 -18.90 21.48 22.44
N GLY A 77 -18.99 20.69 23.51
CA GLY A 77 -18.20 20.89 24.73
C GLY A 77 -16.96 20.00 24.83
N SER A 78 -16.88 18.93 24.00
CA SER A 78 -15.74 18.03 23.99
C SER A 78 -15.51 17.43 22.59
N ARG A 79 -14.31 16.92 22.34
CA ARG A 79 -13.99 16.23 21.08
C ARG A 79 -14.79 14.93 20.88
N GLU A 80 -15.14 14.24 21.98
CA GLU A 80 -15.97 13.05 21.98
C GLU A 80 -17.40 13.40 21.55
N GLU A 81 -17.91 14.55 21.99
CA GLU A 81 -19.20 15.08 21.58
C GLU A 81 -19.18 15.44 20.08
N ALA A 82 -18.17 16.19 19.63
CA ALA A 82 -18.02 16.53 18.21
C ALA A 82 -17.97 15.30 17.31
N ALA A 83 -17.27 14.25 17.71
CA ALA A 83 -17.21 12.99 16.96
C ALA A 83 -18.58 12.30 16.90
N ARG A 84 -19.35 12.30 17.99
CA ARG A 84 -20.71 11.75 18.02
C ARG A 84 -21.67 12.54 17.13
N LEU A 85 -21.60 13.86 17.17
CA LEU A 85 -22.42 14.74 16.30
C LEU A 85 -22.12 14.49 14.82
N ALA A 86 -20.85 14.38 14.45
CA ALA A 86 -20.46 14.07 13.08
C ALA A 86 -20.96 12.69 12.60
N ALA A 87 -21.08 11.72 13.51
CA ALA A 87 -21.61 10.38 13.20
C ALA A 87 -23.13 10.38 12.90
N LEU A 88 -23.90 11.36 13.41
CA LEU A 88 -25.34 11.44 13.22
C LEU A 88 -25.76 11.68 11.76
N GLY A 89 -24.85 12.16 10.91
CA GLY A 89 -25.08 12.32 9.48
C GLY A 89 -25.35 11.02 8.72
N GLY A 90 -25.11 9.84 9.35
CA GLY A 90 -25.41 8.53 8.75
C GLY A 90 -24.54 8.14 7.56
N GLY A 91 -23.39 8.81 7.41
CA GLY A 91 -22.42 8.64 6.33
C GLY A 91 -22.21 9.93 5.54
N SER A 92 -20.96 10.33 5.39
CA SER A 92 -20.56 11.55 4.69
C SER A 92 -19.44 11.28 3.69
N LEU A 93 -19.42 12.04 2.59
CA LEU A 93 -18.34 11.96 1.59
C LEU A 93 -17.01 12.42 2.19
N VAL A 94 -17.04 13.51 2.96
CA VAL A 94 -15.82 14.09 3.53
C VAL A 94 -16.11 14.81 4.85
N ALA A 95 -15.15 14.71 5.77
CA ALA A 95 -15.05 15.63 6.91
C ALA A 95 -13.72 16.39 6.82
N THR A 96 -13.73 17.66 7.18
CA THR A 96 -12.50 18.47 7.30
C THR A 96 -12.24 18.76 8.76
N LEU A 97 -11.04 18.44 9.22
CA LEU A 97 -10.54 18.76 10.55
C LEU A 97 -9.42 19.77 10.44
N ALA A 98 -9.63 20.96 11.04
CA ALA A 98 -8.61 21.97 11.15
C ALA A 98 -7.81 21.78 12.46
N THR A 99 -6.62 21.23 12.37
CA THR A 99 -5.73 21.02 13.52
C THR A 99 -4.27 20.92 13.10
N SER A 100 -3.38 21.32 14.01
CA SER A 100 -1.93 21.05 13.90
C SER A 100 -1.46 20.01 14.93
N ASP A 101 -2.36 19.51 15.76
CA ASP A 101 -2.07 18.52 16.79
C ASP A 101 -2.25 17.10 16.26
N PRO A 102 -1.17 16.26 16.22
CA PRO A 102 -1.24 14.88 15.76
C PRO A 102 -2.15 13.99 16.63
N GLU A 103 -2.26 14.25 17.92
CA GLU A 103 -3.12 13.44 18.82
C GLU A 103 -4.60 13.73 18.57
N GLU A 104 -4.97 14.99 18.35
CA GLU A 104 -6.32 15.34 17.92
C GLU A 104 -6.63 14.74 16.53
N ALA A 105 -5.68 14.85 15.58
CA ALA A 105 -5.84 14.25 14.26
C ALA A 105 -6.07 12.73 14.34
N ARG A 106 -5.30 12.04 15.19
CA ARG A 106 -5.44 10.59 15.42
C ARG A 106 -6.77 10.23 16.06
N PHE A 107 -7.19 10.98 17.08
CA PHE A 107 -8.48 10.78 17.72
C PHE A 107 -9.62 10.82 16.71
N TYR A 108 -9.71 11.90 15.92
CA TYR A 108 -10.78 12.06 14.94
C TYR A 108 -10.68 11.08 13.77
N LEU A 109 -9.47 10.72 13.35
CA LEU A 109 -9.28 9.68 12.33
C LEU A 109 -9.94 8.37 12.76
N LEU A 110 -9.69 7.93 13.99
CA LEU A 110 -10.24 6.67 14.51
C LEU A 110 -11.74 6.76 14.79
N ALA A 111 -12.19 7.89 15.33
CA ALA A 111 -13.60 8.09 15.70
C ALA A 111 -14.51 8.27 14.46
N LEU A 112 -14.00 8.91 13.39
CA LEU A 112 -14.80 9.25 12.21
C LEU A 112 -14.64 8.26 11.04
N ALA A 113 -13.60 7.42 11.02
CA ALA A 113 -13.37 6.47 9.95
C ALA A 113 -14.59 5.60 9.57
N PRO A 114 -15.47 5.18 10.50
CA PRO A 114 -16.68 4.44 10.15
C PRO A 114 -17.77 5.30 9.47
N TYR A 115 -17.67 6.62 9.54
CA TYR A 115 -18.74 7.54 9.16
C TYR A 115 -18.42 8.48 8.01
N VAL A 116 -17.14 8.53 7.58
CA VAL A 116 -16.70 9.44 6.50
C VAL A 116 -15.88 8.69 5.46
N GLY A 117 -16.07 9.03 4.20
CA GLY A 117 -15.28 8.46 3.11
C GLY A 117 -13.85 9.03 3.04
N ARG A 118 -13.70 10.28 3.43
CA ARG A 118 -12.41 10.98 3.45
C ARG A 118 -12.31 11.91 4.64
N LEU A 119 -11.20 11.84 5.37
CA LEU A 119 -10.85 12.85 6.36
C LEU A 119 -9.81 13.80 5.76
N HIS A 120 -10.18 15.05 5.59
CA HIS A 120 -9.32 16.12 5.09
C HIS A 120 -8.71 16.87 6.27
N LEU A 121 -7.40 16.77 6.46
CA LEU A 121 -6.68 17.45 7.53
C LEU A 121 -6.13 18.79 7.02
N LEU A 122 -6.50 19.88 7.66
CA LEU A 122 -6.15 21.23 7.29
C LEU A 122 -5.38 21.89 8.43
N ASN A 123 -4.27 22.54 8.13
CA ASN A 123 -3.49 23.34 9.07
C ASN A 123 -2.83 24.54 8.36
N ALA A 124 -2.11 25.38 9.10
CA ALA A 124 -1.48 26.57 8.55
C ALA A 124 -0.49 26.28 7.39
N ARG A 125 0.13 25.09 7.36
CA ARG A 125 1.06 24.69 6.29
C ARG A 125 0.38 24.31 4.99
N THR A 126 -0.85 23.82 5.07
CA THR A 126 -1.60 23.30 3.91
C THR A 126 -2.75 24.22 3.46
N ALA A 127 -3.18 25.18 4.29
CA ALA A 127 -4.34 26.01 4.03
C ALA A 127 -4.28 26.75 2.67
N ALA A 128 -3.11 27.26 2.29
CA ALA A 128 -2.94 28.02 1.05
C ALA A 128 -2.85 27.14 -0.22
N SER A 129 -2.47 25.86 -0.08
CA SER A 129 -2.21 24.96 -1.21
C SER A 129 -3.17 23.77 -1.28
N SER A 130 -4.07 23.64 -0.31
CA SER A 130 -5.03 22.53 -0.27
C SER A 130 -6.04 22.61 -1.41
N THR A 131 -6.35 21.44 -1.96
CA THR A 131 -7.46 21.29 -2.89
C THR A 131 -8.75 21.50 -2.16
N GLY A 132 -9.55 22.18 -2.00
CA GLY A 132 -10.78 22.36 -1.22
C GLY A 132 -11.43 21.06 -0.76
N HIS A 133 -12.32 21.20 0.17
CA HIS A 133 -13.11 20.14 0.79
C HIS A 133 -13.82 19.23 -0.24
N GLY A 134 -14.44 19.81 -1.26
CA GLY A 134 -15.20 19.08 -2.27
C GLY A 134 -14.36 18.43 -3.39
N SER A 135 -13.04 18.62 -3.42
CA SER A 135 -12.18 18.16 -4.52
C SER A 135 -11.22 17.06 -4.09
N PRO A 136 -11.60 15.76 -4.15
CA PRO A 136 -10.70 14.67 -3.85
C PRO A 136 -9.58 14.57 -4.89
N LEU A 137 -8.40 14.15 -4.44
CA LEU A 137 -7.32 13.78 -5.36
C LEU A 137 -7.70 12.48 -6.12
N PRO A 138 -7.25 12.30 -7.37
CA PRO A 138 -7.67 11.17 -8.22
C PRO A 138 -7.43 9.76 -7.67
N ARG A 139 -6.57 9.62 -6.66
CA ARG A 139 -6.28 8.32 -6.01
C ARG A 139 -7.05 8.09 -4.71
N LEU A 140 -7.85 9.06 -4.28
CA LEU A 140 -8.63 8.96 -3.05
C LEU A 140 -10.04 8.44 -3.33
N LEU A 141 -10.67 7.94 -2.28
CA LEU A 141 -12.09 7.60 -2.30
C LEU A 141 -12.92 8.86 -2.51
N HIS A 142 -13.89 8.77 -3.43
CA HIS A 142 -14.90 9.82 -3.67
C HIS A 142 -16.28 9.42 -3.15
N GLY A 143 -16.42 8.29 -2.57
CA GLY A 143 -17.62 7.83 -1.87
C GLY A 143 -17.42 7.87 -0.37
N GLY A 144 -18.34 7.24 0.35
CA GLY A 144 -18.28 7.09 1.79
C GLY A 144 -19.25 6.04 2.29
N PRO A 145 -19.24 5.77 3.60
CA PRO A 145 -20.14 4.80 4.21
C PRO A 145 -21.58 5.30 4.22
N GLY A 146 -22.52 4.37 4.46
CA GLY A 146 -23.92 4.68 4.65
C GLY A 146 -24.53 5.45 3.47
N ARG A 147 -25.21 6.55 3.76
CA ARG A 147 -25.88 7.41 2.76
C ARG A 147 -24.92 8.07 1.75
N ALA A 148 -23.64 8.11 2.01
CA ALA A 148 -22.63 8.61 1.07
C ALA A 148 -22.37 7.65 -0.12
N GLY A 149 -23.02 6.48 -0.14
CA GLY A 149 -23.10 5.61 -1.30
C GLY A 149 -21.89 4.75 -1.61
N GLY A 150 -20.81 4.83 -0.85
CA GLY A 150 -19.59 4.04 -1.00
C GLY A 150 -18.91 4.17 -2.36
N GLY A 151 -17.65 3.89 -2.42
CA GLY A 151 -17.00 3.68 -3.68
C GLY A 151 -15.81 4.54 -4.03
N GLU A 152 -15.11 4.04 -5.04
CA GLU A 152 -13.96 4.69 -5.65
C GLU A 152 -14.44 5.75 -6.66
N GLU A 153 -13.60 6.75 -6.94
CA GLU A 153 -13.85 7.72 -8.00
C GLU A 153 -14.05 7.02 -9.34
N LEU A 154 -15.23 7.10 -9.93
CA LEU A 154 -15.58 6.38 -11.16
C LEU A 154 -14.86 6.92 -12.40
N GLY A 155 -14.34 8.12 -12.36
CA GLY A 155 -13.53 8.71 -13.43
C GLY A 155 -12.04 8.38 -13.35
N GLY A 156 -11.57 7.74 -12.27
CA GLY A 156 -10.16 7.44 -12.03
C GLY A 156 -9.75 6.02 -12.39
N LEU A 157 -8.44 5.76 -12.45
CA LEU A 157 -7.90 4.42 -12.73
C LEU A 157 -8.34 3.36 -11.69
N LEU A 158 -8.64 3.76 -10.46
CA LEU A 158 -9.10 2.85 -9.42
C LEU A 158 -10.51 2.32 -9.69
N SER A 159 -11.33 3.04 -10.45
CA SER A 159 -12.68 2.61 -10.84
C SER A 159 -12.67 1.35 -11.68
N VAL A 160 -11.62 1.13 -12.47
CA VAL A 160 -11.45 -0.06 -13.29
C VAL A 160 -11.60 -1.35 -12.45
N ARG A 161 -11.12 -1.34 -11.21
CA ARG A 161 -11.25 -2.47 -10.29
C ARG A 161 -12.69 -2.84 -9.95
N ARG A 162 -13.62 -1.89 -9.98
CA ARG A 162 -15.06 -2.15 -9.76
C ARG A 162 -15.73 -2.83 -10.93
N HIS A 163 -15.23 -2.55 -12.14
CA HIS A 163 -15.75 -3.18 -13.37
C HIS A 163 -15.12 -4.55 -13.64
N LEU A 164 -14.04 -4.92 -12.90
CA LEU A 164 -13.43 -6.23 -13.00
C LEU A 164 -14.16 -7.24 -12.12
N GLY A 165 -14.62 -8.31 -12.70
CA GLY A 165 -15.13 -9.46 -11.96
C GLY A 165 -14.00 -10.13 -11.17
N ARG A 166 -14.32 -10.63 -9.97
CA ARG A 166 -13.39 -11.42 -9.17
C ARG A 166 -13.81 -12.86 -9.21
N VAL A 167 -12.86 -13.75 -9.55
CA VAL A 167 -13.05 -15.20 -9.53
C VAL A 167 -12.02 -15.79 -8.58
N ALA A 168 -12.46 -16.61 -7.63
CA ALA A 168 -11.56 -17.40 -6.81
C ALA A 168 -11.11 -18.63 -7.62
N LEU A 169 -9.78 -18.83 -7.71
CA LEU A 169 -9.18 -20.02 -8.28
C LEU A 169 -8.75 -20.96 -7.14
N GLN A 170 -9.18 -22.22 -7.25
CA GLN A 170 -8.73 -23.29 -6.38
C GLN A 170 -8.26 -24.44 -7.24
N ALA A 171 -6.97 -24.75 -7.20
CA ALA A 171 -6.35 -25.80 -7.99
C ALA A 171 -5.09 -26.31 -7.26
N ASP A 172 -4.48 -27.38 -7.79
CA ASP A 172 -3.15 -27.79 -7.34
C ASP A 172 -2.09 -26.70 -7.65
N PRO A 173 -0.94 -26.72 -6.96
CA PRO A 173 0.07 -25.67 -7.12
C PRO A 173 0.61 -25.53 -8.55
N TRP A 174 0.74 -26.65 -9.29
CA TRP A 174 1.23 -26.62 -10.68
C TRP A 174 0.26 -25.88 -11.60
N LEU A 175 -1.03 -26.22 -11.53
CA LEU A 175 -2.05 -25.57 -12.35
C LEU A 175 -2.25 -24.10 -11.95
N LEU A 176 -2.19 -23.76 -10.65
CA LEU A 176 -2.21 -22.38 -10.19
C LEU A 176 -1.05 -21.58 -10.79
N SER A 177 0.17 -22.14 -10.74
CA SER A 177 1.35 -21.46 -11.30
C SER A 177 1.23 -21.25 -12.81
N ALA A 178 0.70 -22.25 -13.53
CA ALA A 178 0.49 -22.15 -14.97
C ALA A 178 -0.55 -21.09 -15.36
N LEU A 179 -1.65 -21.00 -14.61
CA LEU A 179 -2.75 -20.07 -14.88
C LEU A 179 -2.44 -18.63 -14.46
N THR A 180 -1.73 -18.44 -13.35
CA THR A 180 -1.46 -17.11 -12.80
C THR A 180 -0.15 -16.50 -13.30
N GLY A 181 0.76 -17.32 -13.82
CA GLY A 181 2.13 -16.90 -14.16
C GLY A 181 3.00 -16.60 -12.91
N GLU A 182 2.55 -17.04 -11.73
CA GLU A 182 3.29 -16.89 -10.47
C GLU A 182 3.47 -18.26 -9.81
N TYR A 183 4.69 -18.53 -9.36
CA TYR A 183 5.01 -19.77 -8.67
C TYR A 183 4.22 -19.91 -7.35
N ALA A 184 3.50 -21.02 -7.23
CA ALA A 184 2.89 -21.48 -5.99
C ALA A 184 3.76 -22.59 -5.38
N LYS A 185 4.03 -22.53 -4.07
CA LYS A 185 4.85 -23.53 -3.37
C LYS A 185 4.23 -24.92 -3.55
N GLY A 186 5.05 -25.89 -3.98
CA GLY A 186 4.61 -27.23 -4.36
C GLY A 186 4.54 -27.47 -5.88
N ALA A 187 4.81 -26.42 -6.68
CA ALA A 187 4.88 -26.52 -8.15
C ALA A 187 6.33 -26.62 -8.68
N GLU A 188 7.27 -27.03 -7.86
CA GLU A 188 8.68 -27.13 -8.22
C GLU A 188 8.89 -28.18 -9.32
N LYS A 189 9.59 -27.77 -10.38
CA LYS A 189 10.03 -28.61 -11.47
C LYS A 189 11.55 -28.58 -11.54
N PRO A 190 12.27 -29.68 -11.37
CA PRO A 190 13.73 -29.69 -11.46
C PRO A 190 14.23 -29.10 -12.77
N ALA A 191 15.20 -28.22 -12.71
CA ALA A 191 15.85 -27.68 -13.90
C ALA A 191 16.78 -28.73 -14.52
N GLU A 192 16.61 -29.04 -15.81
CA GLU A 192 17.48 -29.96 -16.55
C GLU A 192 18.78 -29.29 -16.96
N VAL A 193 18.74 -28.00 -17.25
CA VAL A 193 19.89 -27.15 -17.58
C VAL A 193 19.91 -26.01 -16.59
N HIS A 194 21.12 -25.55 -16.23
CA HIS A 194 21.25 -24.42 -15.31
C HIS A 194 20.43 -23.22 -15.78
N PRO A 195 19.48 -22.71 -14.98
CA PRO A 195 18.52 -21.70 -15.47
C PRO A 195 19.18 -20.40 -15.95
N PHE A 196 20.37 -20.05 -15.43
CA PHE A 196 21.11 -18.88 -15.88
C PHE A 196 21.68 -19.00 -17.29
N ARG A 197 21.63 -20.20 -17.90
CA ARG A 197 21.97 -20.44 -19.30
C ARG A 197 20.79 -20.34 -20.26
N LYS A 198 19.60 -20.10 -19.73
CA LYS A 198 18.37 -20.00 -20.52
C LYS A 198 18.05 -18.54 -20.83
N ALA A 199 17.63 -18.28 -22.09
CA ALA A 199 17.04 -16.99 -22.45
C ALA A 199 15.72 -16.77 -21.70
N TYR A 200 15.28 -15.54 -21.62
CA TYR A 200 14.05 -15.16 -20.92
C TYR A 200 12.84 -16.00 -21.34
N GLU A 201 12.69 -16.30 -22.64
CA GLU A 201 11.58 -17.08 -23.17
C GLU A 201 11.61 -18.56 -22.71
N ASP A 202 12.80 -19.12 -22.54
CA ASP A 202 13.02 -20.55 -22.23
C ASP A 202 12.89 -20.88 -20.74
N LEU A 203 12.84 -19.87 -19.88
CA LEU A 203 12.61 -20.06 -18.46
C LEU A 203 11.13 -20.37 -18.21
N GLU A 204 10.84 -21.33 -17.36
CA GLU A 204 9.47 -21.69 -16.95
C GLU A 204 9.23 -21.35 -15.49
N VAL A 205 8.05 -20.82 -15.15
CA VAL A 205 7.64 -20.58 -13.75
C VAL A 205 7.57 -21.93 -13.03
N GLY A 206 8.17 -22.00 -11.82
CA GLY A 206 8.32 -23.23 -11.06
C GLY A 206 9.59 -24.01 -11.36
N GLU A 207 10.33 -23.70 -12.43
CA GLU A 207 11.62 -24.34 -12.70
C GLU A 207 12.61 -24.02 -11.57
N THR A 208 13.20 -25.07 -10.99
CA THR A 208 13.98 -25.00 -9.74
C THR A 208 15.37 -25.59 -9.91
N LEU A 209 16.38 -24.77 -9.68
CA LEU A 209 17.75 -25.19 -9.47
C LEU A 209 17.94 -25.59 -7.99
N THR A 210 18.40 -26.83 -7.78
CA THR A 210 18.94 -27.24 -6.47
C THR A 210 20.46 -27.32 -6.59
N THR A 211 21.15 -26.49 -5.80
CA THR A 211 22.62 -26.36 -5.91
C THR A 211 23.36 -27.54 -5.24
N HIS A 212 24.67 -27.61 -5.45
CA HIS A 212 25.52 -28.40 -4.56
C HIS A 212 25.52 -27.83 -3.13
N ARG A 213 26.10 -28.58 -2.21
CA ARG A 213 26.17 -28.21 -0.79
C ARG A 213 27.54 -27.64 -0.46
N ARG A 214 27.58 -26.73 0.53
CA ARG A 214 28.84 -26.22 1.09
C ARG A 214 28.72 -26.07 2.61
N THR A 215 29.68 -26.61 3.34
CA THR A 215 29.77 -26.46 4.80
C THR A 215 30.45 -25.14 5.15
N VAL A 216 29.83 -24.39 6.07
CA VAL A 216 30.35 -23.16 6.65
C VAL A 216 31.44 -23.51 7.66
N THR A 217 32.59 -22.86 7.55
CA THR A 217 33.73 -23.07 8.43
C THR A 217 33.96 -21.86 9.35
N GLU A 218 34.74 -22.05 10.43
CA GLU A 218 35.22 -20.94 11.26
C GLU A 218 36.00 -19.90 10.44
N ALA A 219 36.79 -20.37 9.47
CA ALA A 219 37.54 -19.49 8.58
C ALA A 219 36.59 -18.60 7.72
N ASP A 220 35.47 -19.12 7.25
CA ASP A 220 34.50 -18.34 6.48
C ASP A 220 33.95 -17.17 7.31
N ILE A 221 33.60 -17.41 8.58
CA ILE A 221 33.09 -16.39 9.51
C ILE A 221 34.16 -15.34 9.79
N ALA A 222 35.39 -15.75 10.11
CA ALA A 222 36.50 -14.86 10.42
C ALA A 222 36.90 -14.00 9.21
N LEU A 223 37.00 -14.58 8.02
CA LEU A 223 37.32 -13.86 6.79
C LEU A 223 36.23 -12.89 6.41
N PHE A 224 34.96 -13.25 6.60
CA PHE A 224 33.86 -12.34 6.29
C PHE A 224 33.82 -11.17 7.28
N SER A 225 34.11 -11.37 8.57
CA SER A 225 34.26 -10.27 9.53
C SER A 225 35.36 -9.31 9.11
N ALA A 226 36.50 -9.81 8.68
CA ALA A 226 37.61 -8.97 8.23
C ALA A 226 37.27 -8.19 6.93
N LEU A 227 36.55 -8.82 5.98
CA LEU A 227 36.17 -8.21 4.72
C LEU A 227 35.06 -7.16 4.89
N SER A 228 34.06 -7.47 5.70
CA SER A 228 32.87 -6.61 5.90
C SER A 228 33.06 -5.55 6.98
N TRP A 229 34.07 -5.70 7.83
CA TRP A 229 34.33 -4.92 9.05
C TRP A 229 33.21 -5.07 10.12
N ASP A 230 32.35 -6.04 9.96
CA ASP A 230 31.31 -6.37 10.92
C ASP A 230 31.91 -7.31 11.99
N HIS A 231 32.31 -6.70 13.09
CA HIS A 231 32.85 -7.37 14.28
C HIS A 231 31.82 -7.49 15.40
N PHE A 232 30.54 -7.58 15.06
CA PHE A 232 29.50 -7.79 16.07
C PHE A 232 29.82 -9.05 16.91
N TYR A 233 29.62 -8.94 18.21
CA TYR A 233 30.09 -9.98 19.17
C TYR A 233 29.57 -11.38 18.83
N ALA A 234 28.36 -11.52 18.32
CA ALA A 234 27.79 -12.83 17.96
C ALA A 234 28.61 -13.57 16.88
N HIS A 235 29.48 -12.86 16.14
CA HIS A 235 30.34 -13.44 15.10
C HIS A 235 31.78 -13.65 15.58
N THR A 236 32.25 -12.88 16.56
CA THR A 236 33.67 -12.75 16.88
C THR A 236 34.04 -13.13 18.31
N ASP A 237 33.12 -13.05 19.26
CA ASP A 237 33.33 -13.32 20.68
C ASP A 237 32.58 -14.59 21.11
N GLU A 238 33.35 -15.68 21.36
CA GLU A 238 32.78 -16.97 21.73
C GLU A 238 32.07 -16.94 23.09
N ILE A 239 32.59 -16.12 24.05
CA ILE A 239 32.03 -16.07 25.42
C ILE A 239 30.68 -15.32 25.37
N ALA A 240 30.69 -14.13 24.80
CA ALA A 240 29.48 -13.33 24.68
C ALA A 240 28.40 -14.00 23.81
N ALA A 241 28.81 -14.69 22.74
CA ALA A 241 27.88 -15.42 21.88
C ALA A 241 27.20 -16.60 22.58
N ARG A 242 27.87 -17.30 23.45
CA ARG A 242 27.29 -18.37 24.29
C ARG A 242 26.22 -17.86 25.25
N GLU A 243 26.40 -16.66 25.77
CA GLU A 243 25.44 -16.01 26.67
C GLU A 243 24.27 -15.32 25.91
N SER A 244 24.38 -15.24 24.60
CA SER A 244 23.34 -14.63 23.75
C SER A 244 22.21 -15.60 23.41
N LEU A 245 21.18 -15.05 22.75
CA LEU A 245 20.06 -15.85 22.22
C LEU A 245 20.50 -16.95 21.23
N PHE A 246 21.71 -16.85 20.67
CA PHE A 246 22.23 -17.84 19.71
C PHE A 246 22.91 -19.05 20.38
N GLY A 247 23.40 -18.90 21.59
CA GLY A 247 24.09 -19.96 22.34
C GLY A 247 25.45 -20.42 21.77
N LYS A 248 25.85 -19.83 20.63
CA LYS A 248 27.14 -20.10 19.94
C LYS A 248 27.45 -18.93 18.99
N ARG A 249 28.69 -18.87 18.47
CA ARG A 249 28.99 -17.95 17.37
C ARG A 249 28.22 -18.32 16.10
N VAL A 250 27.72 -17.33 15.42
CA VAL A 250 26.93 -17.48 14.19
C VAL A 250 27.56 -16.71 13.03
N ALA A 251 27.31 -17.17 11.80
CA ALA A 251 27.72 -16.47 10.60
C ALA A 251 26.85 -15.22 10.40
N HIS A 252 27.45 -14.21 9.79
CA HIS A 252 26.72 -12.99 9.38
C HIS A 252 25.58 -13.33 8.43
N GLY A 253 24.46 -12.69 8.59
CA GLY A 253 23.35 -12.83 7.62
C GLY A 253 23.78 -12.50 6.19
N TYR A 254 24.59 -11.45 6.01
CA TYR A 254 25.14 -11.08 4.71
C TYR A 254 26.15 -12.11 4.16
N PHE A 255 26.88 -12.84 5.02
CA PHE A 255 27.67 -13.98 4.58
C PHE A 255 26.76 -15.07 3.99
N VAL A 256 25.65 -15.40 4.66
CA VAL A 256 24.70 -16.42 4.18
C VAL A 256 24.16 -16.03 2.80
N LEU A 257 23.81 -14.76 2.60
CA LEU A 257 23.38 -14.25 1.28
C LEU A 257 24.46 -14.37 0.22
N SER A 258 25.69 -13.97 0.55
CA SER A 258 26.83 -14.01 -0.38
C SER A 258 27.20 -15.44 -0.75
N ALA A 259 27.23 -16.34 0.23
CA ALA A 259 27.49 -17.76 0.02
C ALA A 259 26.40 -18.42 -0.84
N ALA A 260 25.13 -18.09 -0.58
CA ALA A 260 24.00 -18.55 -1.37
C ALA A 260 24.09 -18.07 -2.83
N ALA A 261 24.44 -16.81 -3.05
CA ALA A 261 24.68 -16.29 -4.40
C ALA A 261 25.79 -17.03 -5.12
N GLY A 262 26.89 -17.30 -4.42
CA GLY A 262 28.01 -18.11 -4.95
C GLY A 262 27.62 -19.55 -5.30
N LEU A 263 26.65 -20.12 -4.59
CA LEU A 263 26.15 -21.48 -4.87
C LEU A 263 25.26 -21.55 -6.11
N PHE A 264 24.39 -20.55 -6.34
CA PHE A 264 23.43 -20.62 -7.45
C PHE A 264 23.85 -19.88 -8.72
N VAL A 265 24.95 -19.11 -8.71
CA VAL A 265 25.41 -18.40 -9.90
C VAL A 265 26.07 -19.38 -10.88
N ASP A 266 25.82 -19.20 -12.18
CA ASP A 266 26.66 -19.77 -13.24
C ASP A 266 27.78 -18.76 -13.57
N PRO A 267 29.06 -19.12 -13.39
CA PRO A 267 30.19 -18.20 -13.59
C PRO A 267 30.46 -17.84 -15.06
N ALA A 268 29.91 -18.62 -16.00
CA ALA A 268 30.15 -18.35 -17.41
C ALA A 268 29.22 -17.25 -17.94
N PRO A 269 29.67 -16.45 -18.92
CA PRO A 269 28.80 -15.49 -19.60
C PRO A 269 27.53 -16.16 -20.13
N GLY A 270 26.40 -15.54 -19.90
CA GLY A 270 25.09 -16.12 -20.25
C GLY A 270 23.98 -15.07 -20.35
N PRO A 271 22.75 -15.53 -20.56
CA PRO A 271 21.58 -14.65 -20.71
C PRO A 271 21.24 -13.82 -19.48
N VAL A 272 21.64 -14.24 -18.27
CA VAL A 272 21.46 -13.41 -17.07
C VAL A 272 22.50 -12.29 -17.09
N LEU A 273 22.02 -11.07 -17.24
CA LEU A 273 22.85 -9.88 -17.47
C LEU A 273 23.22 -9.16 -16.17
N ALA A 274 22.33 -9.15 -15.21
CA ALA A 274 22.54 -8.49 -13.92
C ALA A 274 21.58 -9.01 -12.85
N ASN A 275 22.08 -9.06 -11.61
CA ASN A 275 21.26 -9.08 -10.39
C ASN A 275 21.16 -7.62 -9.91
N TYR A 276 19.97 -7.07 -9.83
CA TYR A 276 19.77 -5.67 -9.49
C TYR A 276 18.93 -5.45 -8.22
N GLY A 277 18.51 -6.51 -7.56
CA GLY A 277 17.76 -6.35 -6.34
C GLY A 277 17.42 -7.63 -5.60
N LEU A 278 17.08 -7.44 -4.34
CA LEU A 278 16.56 -8.45 -3.43
C LEU A 278 15.30 -7.91 -2.78
N GLU A 279 14.28 -8.76 -2.61
CA GLU A 279 13.04 -8.43 -1.95
C GLU A 279 12.68 -9.47 -0.88
N GLY A 280 11.99 -9.03 0.17
CA GLY A 280 11.39 -9.91 1.17
C GLY A 280 12.37 -10.78 1.95
N LEU A 281 13.63 -10.34 2.11
CA LEU A 281 14.65 -11.09 2.86
C LEU A 281 14.21 -11.36 4.30
N ARG A 282 14.29 -12.63 4.70
CA ARG A 282 14.14 -13.10 6.08
C ARG A 282 15.23 -14.10 6.41
N PHE A 283 15.90 -13.89 7.53
CA PHE A 283 16.72 -14.91 8.19
C PHE A 283 15.82 -15.63 9.19
N LEU A 284 15.72 -16.93 9.07
CA LEU A 284 14.77 -17.76 9.82
C LEU A 284 15.45 -18.55 10.94
N GLU A 285 16.67 -19.03 10.68
CA GLU A 285 17.46 -19.79 11.62
C GLU A 285 18.91 -19.31 11.61
N PRO A 286 19.61 -19.29 12.74
CA PRO A 286 21.02 -18.95 12.80
C PRO A 286 21.88 -20.03 12.13
N VAL A 287 22.87 -19.61 11.36
CA VAL A 287 23.87 -20.48 10.73
C VAL A 287 25.20 -20.35 11.48
N GLY A 288 25.81 -21.43 11.84
CA GLY A 288 27.12 -21.46 12.47
C GLY A 288 28.16 -22.31 11.71
N ALA A 289 29.38 -22.33 12.22
CA ALA A 289 30.38 -23.24 11.70
C ALA A 289 29.94 -24.71 11.89
N GLY A 290 30.13 -25.52 10.84
CA GLY A 290 29.66 -26.90 10.76
C GLY A 290 28.30 -27.06 10.06
N ASP A 291 27.50 -26.00 9.94
CA ASP A 291 26.27 -26.07 9.17
C ASP A 291 26.57 -26.16 7.67
N THR A 292 25.78 -26.94 6.94
CA THR A 292 25.96 -27.16 5.50
C THR A 292 24.79 -26.57 4.75
N LEU A 293 25.08 -25.59 3.91
CA LEU A 293 24.08 -24.83 3.14
C LEU A 293 23.85 -25.43 1.75
N GLN A 294 22.63 -25.36 1.30
CA GLN A 294 22.16 -25.67 -0.06
C GLN A 294 21.12 -24.63 -0.45
N VAL A 295 21.03 -24.28 -1.73
CA VAL A 295 20.03 -23.33 -2.23
C VAL A 295 19.08 -24.03 -3.19
N ARG A 296 17.78 -23.73 -3.02
CA ARG A 296 16.74 -23.95 -4.02
C ARG A 296 16.38 -22.62 -4.62
N LEU A 297 16.62 -22.47 -5.92
CA LEU A 297 16.34 -21.24 -6.67
C LEU A 297 15.25 -21.53 -7.71
N THR A 298 14.06 -21.01 -7.50
CA THR A 298 12.88 -21.28 -8.31
C THR A 298 12.47 -20.05 -9.10
N VAL A 299 12.19 -20.20 -10.39
CA VAL A 299 11.58 -19.13 -11.21
C VAL A 299 10.19 -18.80 -10.64
N LYS A 300 10.08 -17.67 -9.96
CA LYS A 300 8.86 -17.23 -9.27
C LYS A 300 7.89 -16.54 -10.22
N ARG A 301 8.40 -15.59 -11.00
CA ARG A 301 7.61 -14.82 -11.95
C ARG A 301 8.50 -14.24 -13.04
N LYS A 302 7.92 -14.04 -14.22
CA LYS A 302 8.58 -13.44 -15.38
C LYS A 302 7.74 -12.28 -15.89
N ARG A 303 8.39 -11.20 -16.30
CA ARG A 303 7.73 -10.10 -16.98
C ARG A 303 8.65 -9.47 -18.03
N PRO A 304 8.15 -9.18 -19.23
CA PRO A 304 8.93 -8.49 -20.24
C PRO A 304 9.23 -7.06 -19.75
N ARG A 305 10.43 -6.58 -20.06
CA ARG A 305 10.83 -5.20 -19.78
C ARG A 305 10.86 -4.37 -21.06
N ASP A 306 11.55 -4.86 -22.07
CA ASP A 306 11.67 -4.25 -23.37
C ASP A 306 11.88 -5.32 -24.46
N GLU A 307 12.20 -4.92 -25.69
CA GLU A 307 12.40 -5.85 -26.80
C GLU A 307 13.61 -6.79 -26.61
N LYS A 308 14.60 -6.39 -25.80
CA LYS A 308 15.87 -7.10 -25.62
C LYS A 308 15.95 -7.84 -24.29
N THR A 309 15.18 -7.42 -23.28
CA THR A 309 15.33 -7.91 -21.91
C THR A 309 13.98 -8.19 -21.24
N GLY A 310 14.02 -9.10 -20.29
CA GLY A 310 12.95 -9.36 -19.33
C GLY A 310 13.46 -9.39 -17.90
N VAL A 311 12.57 -9.16 -16.97
CA VAL A 311 12.82 -9.30 -15.53
C VAL A 311 12.36 -10.67 -15.09
N VAL A 312 13.22 -11.39 -14.37
CA VAL A 312 12.90 -12.66 -13.75
C VAL A 312 13.06 -12.53 -12.24
N GLU A 313 12.03 -12.89 -11.52
CA GLU A 313 11.98 -12.98 -10.07
C GLU A 313 12.21 -14.43 -9.67
N TRP A 314 13.15 -14.65 -8.76
CA TRP A 314 13.53 -15.98 -8.30
C TRP A 314 13.21 -16.11 -6.81
N ALA A 315 12.44 -17.11 -6.42
CA ALA A 315 12.32 -17.49 -5.02
C ALA A 315 13.59 -18.26 -4.61
N ALA A 316 14.36 -17.68 -3.72
CA ALA A 316 15.54 -18.31 -3.15
C ALA A 316 15.21 -18.82 -1.74
N GLU A 317 15.42 -20.11 -1.51
CA GLU A 317 15.34 -20.76 -0.22
C GLU A 317 16.70 -21.38 0.10
N VAL A 318 17.37 -20.84 1.12
CA VAL A 318 18.63 -21.40 1.64
C VAL A 318 18.28 -22.36 2.74
N VAL A 319 18.70 -23.62 2.60
CA VAL A 319 18.42 -24.67 3.58
C VAL A 319 19.70 -25.21 4.22
N ASN A 320 19.60 -25.67 5.45
CA ASN A 320 20.70 -26.36 6.15
C ASN A 320 20.75 -27.86 5.79
N GLN A 321 21.65 -28.62 6.46
CA GLN A 321 21.83 -30.07 6.30
C GLN A 321 20.57 -30.90 6.60
N GLU A 322 19.65 -30.36 7.39
CA GLU A 322 18.38 -30.99 7.77
C GLU A 322 17.25 -30.65 6.78
N GLY A 323 17.54 -29.82 5.77
CA GLY A 323 16.53 -29.31 4.83
C GLY A 323 15.67 -28.18 5.40
N LYS A 324 16.02 -27.65 6.57
CA LYS A 324 15.31 -26.56 7.24
C LYS A 324 15.72 -25.22 6.64
N PRO A 325 14.75 -24.34 6.26
CA PRO A 325 15.07 -23.04 5.73
C PRO A 325 15.78 -22.14 6.76
N VAL A 326 16.94 -21.61 6.40
CA VAL A 326 17.72 -20.65 7.19
C VAL A 326 17.58 -19.23 6.68
N ALA A 327 17.31 -19.06 5.38
CA ALA A 327 16.98 -17.77 4.79
C ALA A 327 16.06 -17.93 3.58
N THR A 328 15.16 -16.95 3.38
CA THR A 328 14.29 -16.87 2.20
C THR A 328 14.27 -15.44 1.67
N TYR A 329 14.25 -15.28 0.35
CA TYR A 329 14.19 -13.99 -0.32
C TYR A 329 13.82 -14.15 -1.79
N THR A 330 13.52 -13.05 -2.47
CA THR A 330 13.34 -13.00 -3.92
C THR A 330 14.54 -12.29 -4.55
N VAL A 331 15.20 -12.94 -5.51
CA VAL A 331 16.26 -12.32 -6.32
C VAL A 331 15.63 -11.73 -7.57
N LEU A 332 16.06 -10.53 -7.95
CA LEU A 332 15.60 -9.83 -9.15
C LEU A 332 16.72 -9.79 -10.18
N THR A 333 16.53 -10.44 -11.33
CA THR A 333 17.53 -10.43 -12.39
C THR A 333 17.00 -9.85 -13.70
N LEU A 334 17.89 -9.24 -14.44
CA LEU A 334 17.68 -8.86 -15.83
C LEU A 334 18.19 -9.99 -16.71
N VAL A 335 17.34 -10.49 -17.60
CA VAL A 335 17.66 -11.63 -18.47
C VAL A 335 17.46 -11.25 -19.94
N ALA A 336 18.44 -11.59 -20.76
CA ALA A 336 18.38 -11.34 -22.21
C ALA A 336 17.29 -12.20 -22.87
N ARG A 337 16.60 -11.60 -23.83
CA ARG A 337 15.66 -12.28 -24.71
C ARG A 337 16.39 -12.91 -25.91
N LYS A 338 15.79 -13.95 -26.51
CA LYS A 338 16.39 -14.68 -27.65
C LYS A 338 16.86 -13.75 -28.78
N GLY A 339 16.06 -12.76 -29.13
CA GLY A 339 16.41 -11.82 -30.20
C GLY A 339 17.61 -10.92 -29.90
N ALA A 340 17.98 -10.75 -28.62
CA ALA A 340 19.15 -9.97 -28.21
C ALA A 340 20.45 -10.80 -28.21
N LEU A 341 20.34 -12.12 -27.97
CA LEU A 341 21.49 -13.03 -27.93
C LEU A 341 22.08 -13.31 -29.35
N ALA A 342 21.26 -13.23 -30.40
CA ALA A 342 21.67 -13.50 -31.77
C ALA A 342 22.61 -12.46 -32.40
N LYS A 343 22.93 -11.35 -31.71
CA LYS A 343 23.76 -10.25 -32.20
C LYS A 343 25.14 -10.15 -31.56
N GLY A 344 25.55 -11.12 -30.75
CA GLY A 344 26.78 -11.07 -29.95
C GLY A 344 27.65 -12.33 -30.02
N SER A 345 27.45 -13.21 -31.00
CA SER A 345 28.32 -14.36 -31.28
C SER A 345 29.17 -14.11 -32.55
#